data_a795e76462cd3c2bea2e1812bb7b4bb6
#
_entry.id   a795e76462cd3c2bea2e1812bb7b4bb6
#
_cell.length_a   1.000
_cell.length_b   1.000
_cell.length_c   1.000
_cell.angle_alpha   90.00
_cell.angle_beta   90.00
_cell.angle_gamma   90.00
#
_symmetry.space_group_name_H-M   'P 1'
#
loop_
_entity.id
_entity.type
_entity.pdbx_description
1 polymer ?
#
loop_
_entity_poly.entity_id
_entity_poly.type
_entity_poly.pdbx_seq_one_letter_code
_entity_poly.pdbx_strand_id
1 'polypeptide(L)'
;MAGGRVRRTGAQPSLRHMINQAHPQGKGESVSRIRILNPMVAAKIAAGEVIIRPAAAVKELVENALDAFARTITVVVEEGGRRLIRVVDDGFGMTPEEVPLSLKRHATSKLAAEADLLDITTLGFRGEALPSIAAVSRLTLISCPPGAQGGYRVEARAGEILSASPWAAPPGTQVEVAELFFNTPARQKFLKSQEAEQAQILGSLRHLALGYPQVHFTLSTPTRTLLAAPAATSLLERVAAVFTPELAAHMLPLSFSQGAWQVTGLTTEPDFTLASSRFQVFLVNGRVVADRILGAVLREVYAGLLPRGRHPGAVVNLSVPPEAVDVNVHPAKTEIRFHQPGKVYPLLLTALRQGLGPLYGESPRYRVTWQPDPPPRAAESQAGELFPRGATAPGPAGFPPAASFTGSTLAPGPVSHPGPRGFRFQDLTVFGTLAQTYILAQGPDGLILIDQHAAHERVLYEALKSRGPAGAAQTLLFPRVVEVTPPQADWVKEHLDLLAQAGLTLEPFGGASFMLIAVPAALAHADLEAVVAEAVEALAPSKSFTNPQEVREAALQIMACRGAVKAGEVLAPEAIHSLLAQLDEIPVSSHCPHGRPLWRGMSYQDIRQSFRR
;
A
#
# COMPACT_ATOMS: atom_id res chain seq x y z
N MET A 1 25.85 62.91 20.24
CA MET A 1 27.24 62.69 19.77
C MET A 1 27.29 61.34 19.11
N ALA A 2 27.53 61.33 17.84
CA ALA A 2 27.97 60.31 16.92
C ALA A 2 27.57 58.84 17.15
N GLY A 3 26.53 58.42 16.47
CA GLY A 3 26.14 57.04 16.26
C GLY A 3 26.73 56.50 14.95
N GLY A 4 27.61 55.48 15.05
CA GLY A 4 28.18 54.79 13.90
C GLY A 4 27.30 53.63 13.45
N ARG A 5 26.71 53.74 12.24
CA ARG A 5 26.06 52.63 11.54
C ARG A 5 27.12 51.74 10.89
N VAL A 6 27.25 50.49 11.33
CA VAL A 6 28.03 49.46 10.64
C VAL A 6 27.13 48.83 9.55
N ARG A 7 27.47 49.14 8.29
CA ARG A 7 26.92 48.41 7.12
C ARG A 7 27.70 47.11 6.96
N ARG A 8 27.04 45.97 7.08
CA ARG A 8 27.55 44.65 6.63
C ARG A 8 27.21 44.48 5.14
N THR A 9 28.21 44.66 4.29
CA THR A 9 28.19 44.24 2.88
C THR A 9 29.00 42.94 2.80
N GLY A 10 28.31 41.79 2.88
CA GLY A 10 28.91 40.49 2.56
C GLY A 10 28.73 40.20 1.07
N ALA A 11 29.69 40.61 0.25
CA ALA A 11 29.76 40.16 -1.14
C ALA A 11 30.32 38.73 -1.17
N GLN A 12 29.56 37.76 -1.67
CA GLN A 12 30.06 36.43 -1.98
C GLN A 12 31.11 36.54 -3.12
N PRO A 13 32.28 35.90 -3.02
CA PRO A 13 33.28 35.94 -4.09
C PRO A 13 32.73 35.19 -5.33
N SER A 14 32.87 35.78 -6.49
CA SER A 14 32.46 35.21 -7.76
C SER A 14 33.19 33.89 -8.06
N LEU A 15 32.53 32.98 -8.76
CA LEU A 15 33.06 31.65 -9.15
C LEU A 15 34.44 31.77 -9.85
N ARG A 16 34.70 32.89 -10.57
CA ARG A 16 36.00 33.20 -11.18
C ARG A 16 37.12 33.43 -10.15
N HIS A 17 36.80 33.93 -8.95
CA HIS A 17 37.81 34.18 -7.92
C HIS A 17 38.23 32.89 -7.21
N MET A 18 37.32 31.94 -7.07
CA MET A 18 37.63 30.61 -6.50
C MET A 18 38.47 29.74 -7.47
N ILE A 19 38.29 29.90 -8.78
CA ILE A 19 39.06 29.16 -9.79
C ILE A 19 40.54 29.66 -9.83
N ASN A 20 40.81 30.96 -9.58
CA ASN A 20 42.16 31.51 -9.62
C ASN A 20 43.00 31.26 -8.35
N GLN A 21 42.40 30.90 -7.22
CA GLN A 21 43.15 30.57 -5.99
C GLN A 21 43.63 29.11 -5.94
N ALA A 22 43.21 28.24 -6.87
CA ALA A 22 43.60 26.84 -6.94
C ALA A 22 44.82 26.56 -7.83
N HIS A 23 45.52 27.60 -8.35
CA HIS A 23 46.71 27.42 -9.18
C HIS A 23 47.95 27.92 -8.46
N PRO A 24 48.85 27.03 -7.95
CA PRO A 24 50.22 27.41 -7.65
C PRO A 24 50.95 27.64 -8.97
N GLN A 25 51.49 28.87 -9.17
CA GLN A 25 52.37 29.18 -10.26
C GLN A 25 53.72 28.47 -10.06
N GLY A 26 53.83 27.26 -10.60
CA GLY A 26 55.08 26.48 -10.69
C GLY A 26 55.37 26.12 -12.13
N LYS A 27 56.59 26.37 -12.57
CA LYS A 27 57.12 26.28 -13.94
C LYS A 27 56.85 24.93 -14.61
N GLY A 28 56.24 24.94 -15.79
CA GLY A 28 56.64 24.18 -16.98
C GLY A 28 56.53 22.64 -16.95
N GLU A 29 55.38 22.07 -16.52
CA GLU A 29 54.92 20.78 -17.05
C GLU A 29 53.40 20.87 -17.20
N SER A 30 52.87 20.58 -18.37
CA SER A 30 51.41 20.52 -18.59
C SER A 30 50.83 19.33 -17.82
N VAL A 31 50.53 19.54 -16.54
CA VAL A 31 49.88 18.53 -15.72
C VAL A 31 48.47 18.35 -16.27
N SER A 32 48.22 17.21 -16.93
CA SER A 32 46.89 16.84 -17.40
C SER A 32 45.89 16.97 -16.25
N ARG A 33 44.79 17.72 -16.48
CA ARG A 33 43.70 17.87 -15.50
C ARG A 33 42.95 16.55 -15.25
N ILE A 34 42.96 15.62 -16.20
CA ILE A 34 42.37 14.30 -16.13
C ILE A 34 43.46 13.34 -15.65
N ARG A 35 43.19 12.61 -14.57
CA ARG A 35 44.08 11.60 -13.98
C ARG A 35 43.36 10.28 -13.81
N ILE A 36 44.04 9.19 -14.03
CA ILE A 36 43.58 7.84 -13.64
C ILE A 36 43.63 7.80 -12.12
N LEU A 37 42.48 7.45 -11.48
CA LEU A 37 42.42 7.30 -10.04
C LEU A 37 43.24 6.09 -9.59
N ASN A 38 43.83 6.19 -8.41
CA ASN A 38 44.40 5.02 -7.74
C ASN A 38 43.34 3.92 -7.61
N PRO A 39 43.65 2.66 -7.95
CA PRO A 39 42.70 1.54 -7.89
C PRO A 39 41.92 1.43 -6.56
N MET A 40 42.58 1.71 -5.41
CA MET A 40 41.92 1.75 -4.11
C MET A 40 40.89 2.87 -3.99
N VAL A 41 41.18 4.05 -4.55
CA VAL A 41 40.23 5.18 -4.54
C VAL A 41 39.05 4.87 -5.46
N ALA A 42 39.30 4.37 -6.65
CA ALA A 42 38.29 3.93 -7.59
C ALA A 42 37.39 2.82 -6.96
N ALA A 43 38.02 1.87 -6.23
CA ALA A 43 37.31 0.85 -5.49
C ALA A 43 36.36 1.40 -4.42
N LYS A 44 36.79 2.40 -3.65
CA LYS A 44 35.98 3.05 -2.62
C LYS A 44 34.81 3.86 -3.22
N ILE A 45 35.02 4.50 -4.39
CA ILE A 45 33.95 5.23 -5.09
C ILE A 45 32.87 4.24 -5.56
N ALA A 46 33.27 3.21 -6.30
CA ALA A 46 32.33 2.18 -6.79
C ALA A 46 31.63 1.41 -5.66
N ALA A 47 32.37 1.07 -4.59
CA ALA A 47 31.75 0.49 -3.39
C ALA A 47 30.66 1.40 -2.79
N GLY A 48 30.74 2.71 -3.00
CA GLY A 48 29.77 3.66 -2.51
C GLY A 48 28.49 3.76 -3.32
N GLU A 49 28.52 3.34 -4.53
CA GLU A 49 27.33 3.25 -5.39
C GLU A 49 26.51 2.00 -5.07
N VAL A 50 27.18 0.93 -4.65
CA VAL A 50 26.55 -0.37 -4.33
C VAL A 50 26.20 -0.49 -2.85
N ILE A 51 27.15 -0.19 -1.96
CA ILE A 51 27.00 -0.37 -0.50
C ILE A 51 26.90 1.02 0.17
N ILE A 52 25.68 1.50 0.34
CA ILE A 52 25.39 2.81 0.94
C ILE A 52 25.23 2.68 2.47
N ARG A 53 24.78 1.53 2.95
CA ARG A 53 24.44 1.25 4.35
C ARG A 53 24.51 -0.23 4.70
N PRO A 54 24.47 -0.62 6.00
CA PRO A 54 24.49 -2.03 6.42
C PRO A 54 23.41 -2.90 5.78
N ALA A 55 22.18 -2.40 5.65
CA ALA A 55 21.08 -3.14 5.03
C ALA A 55 21.36 -3.51 3.55
N ALA A 56 22.11 -2.68 2.81
CA ALA A 56 22.51 -3.02 1.43
C ALA A 56 23.53 -4.18 1.42
N ALA A 57 24.49 -4.18 2.34
CA ALA A 57 25.44 -5.30 2.47
C ALA A 57 24.73 -6.61 2.83
N VAL A 58 23.83 -6.59 3.82
CA VAL A 58 23.01 -7.76 4.18
C VAL A 58 22.20 -8.26 3.00
N LYS A 59 21.54 -7.34 2.26
CA LYS A 59 20.74 -7.70 1.09
C LYS A 59 21.57 -8.43 0.03
N GLU A 60 22.72 -7.87 -0.37
CA GLU A 60 23.59 -8.48 -1.40
C GLU A 60 24.14 -9.84 -0.95
N LEU A 61 24.50 -9.99 0.34
CA LEU A 61 24.99 -11.29 0.87
C LEU A 61 23.89 -12.35 0.89
N VAL A 62 22.67 -11.98 1.30
CA VAL A 62 21.51 -12.88 1.32
C VAL A 62 21.07 -13.23 -0.10
N GLU A 63 21.09 -12.28 -1.05
CA GLU A 63 20.82 -12.55 -2.47
C GLU A 63 21.86 -13.54 -3.05
N ASN A 64 23.13 -13.45 -2.66
CA ASN A 64 24.13 -14.42 -3.06
C ASN A 64 23.87 -15.82 -2.48
N ALA A 65 23.42 -15.91 -1.22
CA ALA A 65 23.03 -17.17 -0.61
C ALA A 65 21.81 -17.81 -1.31
N LEU A 66 20.81 -17.00 -1.68
CA LEU A 66 19.65 -17.46 -2.46
C LEU A 66 20.06 -17.95 -3.85
N ASP A 67 20.95 -17.23 -4.54
CA ASP A 67 21.49 -17.64 -5.84
C ASP A 67 22.37 -18.91 -5.73
N ALA A 68 22.94 -19.20 -4.54
CA ALA A 68 23.63 -20.44 -4.23
C ALA A 68 22.67 -21.59 -3.81
N PHE A 69 21.36 -21.40 -3.97
CA PHE A 69 20.30 -22.36 -3.64
C PHE A 69 20.28 -22.78 -2.17
N ALA A 70 20.64 -21.86 -1.27
CA ALA A 70 20.57 -22.11 0.17
C ALA A 70 19.14 -22.40 0.62
N ARG A 71 18.98 -23.34 1.53
CA ARG A 71 17.72 -23.64 2.21
C ARG A 71 17.62 -22.99 3.58
N THR A 72 18.76 -22.66 4.17
CA THR A 72 18.86 -22.02 5.48
C THR A 72 19.81 -20.85 5.41
N ILE A 73 19.35 -19.67 5.79
CA ILE A 73 20.14 -18.43 5.81
C ILE A 73 20.02 -17.81 7.21
N THR A 74 21.16 -17.71 7.89
CA THR A 74 21.26 -17.11 9.22
C THR A 74 22.04 -15.80 9.14
N VAL A 75 21.45 -14.72 9.62
CA VAL A 75 22.06 -13.40 9.68
C VAL A 75 22.23 -12.98 11.14
N VAL A 76 23.44 -12.60 11.53
CA VAL A 76 23.75 -12.03 12.85
C VAL A 76 24.26 -10.63 12.65
N VAL A 77 23.71 -9.66 13.39
CA VAL A 77 24.14 -8.26 13.30
C VAL A 77 24.42 -7.67 14.69
N GLU A 78 25.47 -6.84 14.76
CA GLU A 78 25.82 -6.12 15.96
C GLU A 78 25.91 -4.62 15.66
N GLU A 79 25.40 -3.80 16.59
CA GLU A 79 25.34 -2.35 16.46
C GLU A 79 24.68 -1.89 15.14
N GLY A 80 23.55 -2.52 14.75
CA GLY A 80 22.86 -2.21 13.50
C GLY A 80 23.68 -2.55 12.25
N GLY A 81 24.63 -3.51 12.36
CA GLY A 81 25.51 -3.92 11.27
C GLY A 81 26.76 -3.04 11.07
N ARG A 82 27.03 -2.13 12.00
CA ARG A 82 28.26 -1.29 11.96
C ARG A 82 29.47 -2.09 12.46
N ARG A 83 29.31 -2.81 13.57
CA ARG A 83 30.36 -3.60 14.17
C ARG A 83 30.54 -4.94 13.48
N LEU A 84 29.46 -5.67 13.27
CA LEU A 84 29.46 -6.98 12.64
C LEU A 84 28.19 -7.22 11.83
N ILE A 85 28.37 -7.78 10.64
CA ILE A 85 27.35 -8.49 9.86
C ILE A 85 27.93 -9.87 9.58
N ARG A 86 27.25 -10.94 9.99
CA ARG A 86 27.61 -12.32 9.65
C ARG A 86 26.42 -12.95 8.94
N VAL A 87 26.66 -13.49 7.74
CA VAL A 87 25.68 -14.25 6.97
C VAL A 87 26.24 -15.65 6.79
N VAL A 88 25.44 -16.63 7.15
CA VAL A 88 25.76 -18.08 7.01
C VAL A 88 24.67 -18.73 6.20
N ASP A 89 25.05 -19.48 5.19
CA ASP A 89 24.15 -20.25 4.33
C ASP A 89 24.65 -21.70 4.15
N ASP A 90 23.73 -22.57 3.76
CA ASP A 90 23.95 -23.99 3.43
C ASP A 90 23.90 -24.25 1.91
N GLY A 91 24.21 -23.24 1.10
CA GLY A 91 24.21 -23.31 -0.36
C GLY A 91 25.38 -24.14 -0.95
N PHE A 92 25.58 -24.03 -2.26
CA PHE A 92 26.61 -24.81 -2.98
C PHE A 92 28.05 -24.54 -2.56
N GLY A 93 28.30 -23.43 -1.85
CA GLY A 93 29.66 -23.06 -1.50
C GLY A 93 30.56 -22.76 -2.71
N MET A 94 31.85 -22.63 -2.45
CA MET A 94 32.88 -22.31 -3.44
C MET A 94 34.10 -23.19 -3.22
N THR A 95 34.80 -23.53 -4.31
CA THR A 95 36.07 -24.27 -4.26
C THR A 95 37.20 -23.38 -3.70
N PRO A 96 38.34 -23.98 -3.25
CA PRO A 96 39.48 -23.19 -2.75
C PRO A 96 40.01 -22.15 -3.73
N GLU A 97 39.89 -22.41 -5.04
CA GLU A 97 40.32 -21.51 -6.11
C GLU A 97 39.32 -20.35 -6.30
N GLU A 98 38.01 -20.63 -6.14
CA GLU A 98 36.94 -19.67 -6.33
C GLU A 98 36.84 -18.68 -5.17
N VAL A 99 37.15 -19.08 -3.92
CA VAL A 99 37.02 -18.22 -2.74
C VAL A 99 37.84 -16.92 -2.87
N PRO A 100 39.14 -16.92 -3.18
CA PRO A 100 39.89 -15.69 -3.40
C PRO A 100 39.49 -14.97 -4.71
N LEU A 101 39.02 -15.71 -5.71
CA LEU A 101 38.55 -15.12 -6.97
C LEU A 101 37.26 -14.31 -6.79
N SER A 102 36.35 -14.74 -5.91
CA SER A 102 35.11 -14.05 -5.63
C SER A 102 35.26 -12.64 -5.05
N LEU A 103 36.46 -12.32 -4.53
CA LEU A 103 36.82 -10.97 -4.07
C LEU A 103 37.43 -10.08 -5.16
N LYS A 104 37.63 -10.60 -6.37
CA LYS A 104 38.06 -9.80 -7.53
C LYS A 104 36.85 -9.18 -8.23
N ARG A 105 37.04 -7.97 -8.73
CA ARG A 105 36.01 -7.29 -9.52
C ARG A 105 35.73 -8.00 -10.82
N HIS A 106 34.46 -7.99 -11.22
CA HIS A 106 33.97 -8.62 -12.45
C HIS A 106 34.12 -10.15 -12.45
N ALA A 107 34.40 -10.77 -11.30
CA ALA A 107 34.37 -12.22 -11.15
C ALA A 107 32.93 -12.65 -10.78
N THR A 108 32.29 -13.40 -11.66
CA THR A 108 30.92 -13.91 -11.46
C THR A 108 30.79 -15.30 -12.08
N SER A 109 30.02 -16.16 -11.42
CA SER A 109 29.59 -17.46 -11.94
C SER A 109 28.23 -17.39 -12.65
N LYS A 110 27.60 -16.19 -12.70
CA LYS A 110 26.19 -15.99 -13.06
C LYS A 110 25.97 -15.49 -14.49
N LEU A 111 27.02 -15.01 -15.14
CA LEU A 111 27.00 -14.56 -16.54
C LEU A 111 28.27 -15.07 -17.23
N ALA A 112 28.12 -15.65 -18.41
CA ALA A 112 29.23 -16.12 -19.24
C ALA A 112 29.29 -15.38 -20.58
N ALA A 113 28.17 -14.93 -21.11
CA ALA A 113 28.07 -14.28 -22.41
C ALA A 113 27.20 -13.02 -22.37
N GLU A 114 27.33 -12.16 -23.39
CA GLU A 114 26.52 -10.94 -23.54
C GLU A 114 25.01 -11.27 -23.66
N ALA A 115 24.67 -12.41 -24.26
CA ALA A 115 23.29 -12.88 -24.37
C ALA A 115 22.61 -13.10 -23.02
N ASP A 116 23.36 -13.47 -21.97
CA ASP A 116 22.86 -13.71 -20.61
C ASP A 116 22.35 -12.41 -19.97
N LEU A 117 22.75 -11.25 -20.48
CA LEU A 117 22.26 -9.94 -20.00
C LEU A 117 20.79 -9.69 -20.35
N LEU A 118 20.27 -10.41 -21.35
CA LEU A 118 18.87 -10.31 -21.78
C LEU A 118 17.96 -11.25 -20.99
N ASP A 119 18.52 -12.27 -20.33
CA ASP A 119 17.76 -13.27 -19.56
C ASP A 119 18.37 -13.46 -18.15
N ILE A 120 18.31 -12.40 -17.34
CA ILE A 120 18.86 -12.40 -15.99
C ILE A 120 17.88 -13.09 -15.03
N THR A 121 18.12 -14.37 -14.76
CA THR A 121 17.32 -15.18 -13.81
C THR A 121 17.83 -15.08 -12.37
N THR A 122 19.12 -14.76 -12.15
CA THR A 122 19.74 -14.65 -10.82
C THR A 122 19.52 -13.28 -10.19
N LEU A 123 19.49 -13.19 -8.84
CA LEU A 123 19.34 -11.94 -8.10
C LEU A 123 20.57 -11.04 -8.25
N GLY A 124 21.78 -11.60 -8.20
CA GLY A 124 23.04 -10.92 -8.47
C GLY A 124 23.63 -11.32 -9.82
N PHE A 125 24.36 -10.44 -10.51
CA PHE A 125 24.98 -10.74 -11.81
C PHE A 125 26.26 -9.97 -12.10
N ARG A 126 26.54 -8.84 -11.40
CA ARG A 126 27.63 -7.90 -11.75
C ARG A 126 29.02 -8.31 -11.27
N GLY A 127 29.14 -9.28 -10.34
CA GLY A 127 30.43 -9.65 -9.74
C GLY A 127 31.11 -8.52 -8.95
N GLU A 128 30.31 -7.61 -8.35
CA GLU A 128 30.83 -6.41 -7.68
C GLU A 128 30.45 -6.33 -6.18
N ALA A 129 29.51 -7.14 -5.69
CA ALA A 129 29.01 -7.06 -4.33
C ALA A 129 30.09 -7.41 -3.29
N LEU A 130 30.69 -8.59 -3.35
CA LEU A 130 31.74 -9.01 -2.41
C LEU A 130 32.99 -8.12 -2.49
N PRO A 131 33.54 -7.77 -3.67
CA PRO A 131 34.66 -6.83 -3.76
C PRO A 131 34.33 -5.45 -3.18
N SER A 132 33.10 -4.95 -3.37
CA SER A 132 32.65 -3.66 -2.85
C SER A 132 32.55 -3.67 -1.33
N ILE A 133 32.00 -4.73 -0.74
CA ILE A 133 31.93 -4.92 0.71
C ILE A 133 33.35 -4.99 1.29
N ALA A 134 34.22 -5.82 0.71
CA ALA A 134 35.60 -6.00 1.15
C ALA A 134 36.41 -4.68 1.13
N ALA A 135 36.20 -3.83 0.10
CA ALA A 135 36.89 -2.55 -0.04
C ALA A 135 36.61 -1.56 1.10
N VAL A 136 35.50 -1.70 1.82
CA VAL A 136 35.07 -0.78 2.88
C VAL A 136 34.92 -1.44 4.26
N SER A 137 35.44 -2.66 4.43
CA SER A 137 35.31 -3.43 5.67
C SER A 137 36.55 -4.29 5.96
N ARG A 138 36.50 -4.99 7.07
CA ARG A 138 37.30 -6.19 7.32
C ARG A 138 36.40 -7.38 7.04
N LEU A 139 36.72 -8.16 6.02
CA LEU A 139 35.91 -9.27 5.55
C LEU A 139 36.62 -10.60 5.79
N THR A 140 35.89 -11.54 6.37
CA THR A 140 36.29 -12.97 6.43
C THR A 140 35.26 -13.76 5.63
N LEU A 141 35.75 -14.55 4.67
CA LEU A 141 34.93 -15.41 3.83
C LEU A 141 35.39 -16.85 4.03
N ILE A 142 34.50 -17.71 4.42
CA ILE A 142 34.72 -19.16 4.57
C ILE A 142 33.71 -19.86 3.69
N SER A 143 34.16 -20.79 2.85
CA SER A 143 33.24 -21.54 2.01
C SER A 143 33.72 -22.97 1.82
N CYS A 144 32.76 -23.89 1.70
CA CYS A 144 33.01 -25.33 1.51
C CYS A 144 31.95 -25.87 0.54
N PRO A 145 32.34 -26.46 -0.60
CA PRO A 145 31.38 -27.10 -1.50
C PRO A 145 30.89 -28.42 -0.92
N PRO A 146 29.67 -28.88 -1.30
CA PRO A 146 29.17 -30.19 -0.87
C PRO A 146 30.10 -31.34 -1.28
N GLY A 147 30.36 -32.28 -0.35
CA GLY A 147 31.21 -33.45 -0.59
C GLY A 147 32.71 -33.19 -0.48
N ALA A 148 33.15 -31.95 -0.25
CA ALA A 148 34.56 -31.66 0.02
C ALA A 148 34.96 -32.08 1.45
N GLN A 149 36.23 -32.47 1.65
CA GLN A 149 36.75 -32.83 2.97
C GLN A 149 37.01 -31.63 3.89
N GLY A 150 36.89 -30.39 3.36
CA GLY A 150 37.07 -29.16 4.10
C GLY A 150 36.85 -27.96 3.21
N GLY A 151 36.72 -26.81 3.83
CA GLY A 151 36.51 -25.52 3.16
C GLY A 151 37.79 -24.71 3.03
N TYR A 152 37.64 -23.50 2.59
CA TYR A 152 38.71 -22.50 2.42
C TYR A 152 38.29 -21.18 3.06
N ARG A 153 39.26 -20.54 3.73
CA ARG A 153 39.07 -19.25 4.40
C ARG A 153 39.94 -18.18 3.77
N VAL A 154 39.37 -17.02 3.51
CA VAL A 154 40.08 -15.83 3.09
C VAL A 154 39.75 -14.69 4.05
N GLU A 155 40.76 -13.96 4.47
CA GLU A 155 40.66 -12.72 5.21
C GLU A 155 41.12 -11.56 4.35
N ALA A 156 40.30 -10.50 4.27
CA ALA A 156 40.60 -9.31 3.50
C ALA A 156 40.38 -8.05 4.35
N ARG A 157 41.15 -7.00 4.09
CA ARG A 157 41.00 -5.69 4.71
C ARG A 157 41.11 -4.60 3.65
N ALA A 158 40.11 -3.73 3.58
CA ALA A 158 40.07 -2.66 2.58
C ALA A 158 40.23 -3.15 1.13
N GLY A 159 39.80 -4.39 0.84
CA GLY A 159 39.91 -5.03 -0.47
C GLY A 159 41.21 -5.80 -0.73
N GLU A 160 42.19 -5.76 0.19
CA GLU A 160 43.44 -6.52 0.09
C GLU A 160 43.32 -7.85 0.85
N ILE A 161 43.66 -8.97 0.21
CA ILE A 161 43.68 -10.28 0.83
C ILE A 161 44.93 -10.37 1.73
N LEU A 162 44.68 -10.59 3.02
CA LEU A 162 45.75 -10.72 4.03
C LEU A 162 46.18 -12.18 4.24
N SER A 163 45.21 -13.11 4.21
CA SER A 163 45.46 -14.53 4.38
C SER A 163 44.45 -15.34 3.57
N ALA A 164 44.90 -16.50 3.11
CA ALA A 164 44.08 -17.48 2.39
C ALA A 164 44.61 -18.90 2.72
N SER A 165 43.76 -19.72 3.33
CA SER A 165 44.19 -21.06 3.82
C SER A 165 43.04 -22.07 3.88
N PRO A 166 43.32 -23.37 3.82
CA PRO A 166 42.34 -24.40 4.13
C PRO A 166 41.73 -24.19 5.53
N TRP A 167 40.44 -24.50 5.65
CA TRP A 167 39.69 -24.32 6.89
C TRP A 167 38.64 -25.40 7.07
N ALA A 168 38.47 -25.88 8.29
CA ALA A 168 37.40 -26.83 8.60
C ALA A 168 36.07 -26.08 8.64
N ALA A 169 35.16 -26.41 7.72
CA ALA A 169 33.83 -25.79 7.63
C ALA A 169 32.81 -26.80 7.10
N PRO A 170 31.56 -26.72 7.52
CA PRO A 170 30.46 -27.45 6.89
C PRO A 170 30.20 -26.92 5.46
N PRO A 171 29.50 -27.68 4.61
CA PRO A 171 29.06 -27.21 3.30
C PRO A 171 28.26 -25.91 3.40
N GLY A 172 28.49 -25.00 2.45
CA GLY A 172 27.87 -23.67 2.41
C GLY A 172 28.88 -22.54 2.45
N THR A 173 28.39 -21.33 2.77
CA THR A 173 29.23 -20.12 2.85
C THR A 173 28.95 -19.32 4.11
N GLN A 174 30.00 -18.83 4.74
CA GLN A 174 29.94 -17.86 5.83
C GLN A 174 30.72 -16.62 5.43
N VAL A 175 30.05 -15.46 5.48
CA VAL A 175 30.66 -14.15 5.26
C VAL A 175 30.52 -13.32 6.53
N GLU A 176 31.65 -12.86 7.07
CA GLU A 176 31.71 -11.91 8.16
C GLU A 176 32.23 -10.58 7.66
N VAL A 177 31.48 -9.51 7.91
CA VAL A 177 31.82 -8.12 7.58
C VAL A 177 31.96 -7.36 8.89
N ALA A 178 33.17 -7.08 9.30
CA ALA A 178 33.46 -6.35 10.52
C ALA A 178 33.84 -4.90 10.20
N GLU A 179 33.50 -3.97 11.12
CA GLU A 179 33.86 -2.55 11.06
C GLU A 179 33.51 -1.91 9.71
N LEU A 180 32.29 -2.07 9.24
CA LEU A 180 31.83 -1.52 7.96
C LEU A 180 32.04 -0.01 7.91
N PHE A 181 32.66 0.49 6.82
CA PHE A 181 33.06 1.87 6.59
C PHE A 181 34.22 2.40 7.45
N PHE A 182 35.02 1.53 8.10
CA PHE A 182 36.15 1.94 8.94
C PHE A 182 37.13 2.88 8.20
N ASN A 183 37.29 2.71 6.88
CA ASN A 183 38.20 3.47 6.03
C ASN A 183 37.49 4.58 5.20
N THR A 184 36.20 4.86 5.50
CA THR A 184 35.37 5.88 4.85
C THR A 184 34.59 6.69 5.88
N PRO A 185 35.28 7.56 6.68
CA PRO A 185 34.68 8.25 7.84
C PRO A 185 33.48 9.14 7.47
N ALA A 186 33.47 9.71 6.26
CA ALA A 186 32.34 10.50 5.79
C ALA A 186 31.06 9.65 5.74
N ARG A 187 31.12 8.41 5.20
CA ARG A 187 29.96 7.49 5.14
C ARG A 187 29.53 7.03 6.51
N GLN A 188 30.48 6.74 7.41
CA GLN A 188 30.19 6.34 8.78
C GLN A 188 29.36 7.40 9.50
N LYS A 189 29.64 8.69 9.26
CA LYS A 189 28.87 9.82 9.86
C LYS A 189 27.45 9.95 9.29
N PHE A 190 27.16 9.44 8.09
CA PHE A 190 25.82 9.46 7.50
C PHE A 190 24.94 8.29 7.92
N LEU A 191 25.46 7.30 8.65
CA LEU A 191 24.66 6.21 9.20
C LEU A 191 23.69 6.74 10.26
N LYS A 192 22.46 6.24 10.20
CA LYS A 192 21.42 6.55 11.20
C LYS A 192 21.75 5.92 12.56
N SER A 193 20.86 6.05 13.53
CA SER A 193 21.01 5.34 14.81
C SER A 193 21.08 3.82 14.60
N GLN A 194 21.63 3.10 15.60
CA GLN A 194 21.76 1.65 15.56
C GLN A 194 20.39 0.96 15.34
N GLU A 195 19.37 1.45 16.04
CA GLU A 195 18.00 0.93 15.95
C GLU A 195 17.40 1.16 14.57
N ALA A 196 17.69 2.32 13.95
CA ALA A 196 17.17 2.65 12.62
C ALA A 196 17.85 1.80 11.53
N GLU A 197 19.17 1.55 11.61
CA GLU A 197 19.87 0.64 10.69
C GLU A 197 19.39 -0.80 10.88
N GLN A 198 19.22 -1.25 12.12
CA GLN A 198 18.68 -2.58 12.44
C GLN A 198 17.26 -2.77 11.89
N ALA A 199 16.39 -1.76 12.03
CA ALA A 199 15.04 -1.79 11.47
C ALA A 199 15.03 -1.92 9.94
N GLN A 200 15.99 -1.28 9.26
CA GLN A 200 16.15 -1.40 7.80
C GLN A 200 16.65 -2.79 7.38
N ILE A 201 17.60 -3.37 8.11
CA ILE A 201 18.05 -4.75 7.88
C ILE A 201 16.86 -5.72 8.03
N LEU A 202 16.10 -5.57 9.13
CA LEU A 202 14.91 -6.39 9.38
C LEU A 202 13.87 -6.25 8.26
N GLY A 203 13.60 -5.02 7.80
CA GLY A 203 12.69 -4.76 6.68
C GLY A 203 13.13 -5.43 5.40
N SER A 204 14.41 -5.30 5.03
CA SER A 204 14.96 -5.94 3.83
C SER A 204 14.87 -7.47 3.90
N LEU A 205 15.19 -8.06 5.05
CA LEU A 205 15.15 -9.51 5.20
C LEU A 205 13.71 -10.06 5.21
N ARG A 206 12.76 -9.31 5.79
CA ARG A 206 11.32 -9.64 5.70
C ARG A 206 10.84 -9.70 4.26
N HIS A 207 11.22 -8.73 3.44
CA HIS A 207 10.82 -8.69 2.03
C HIS A 207 11.42 -9.87 1.25
N LEU A 208 12.70 -10.21 1.47
CA LEU A 208 13.32 -11.37 0.85
C LEU A 208 12.65 -12.68 1.31
N ALA A 209 12.36 -12.81 2.60
CA ALA A 209 11.68 -13.98 3.15
C ALA A 209 10.28 -14.20 2.56
N LEU A 210 9.56 -13.15 2.20
CA LEU A 210 8.26 -13.22 1.51
C LEU A 210 8.40 -13.70 0.06
N GLY A 211 9.50 -13.35 -0.60
CA GLY A 211 9.77 -13.80 -1.98
C GLY A 211 10.22 -15.27 -2.06
N TYR A 212 10.76 -15.82 -0.97
CA TYR A 212 11.34 -17.17 -0.91
C TYR A 212 10.77 -17.95 0.28
N PRO A 213 9.48 -18.31 0.27
CA PRO A 213 8.84 -18.99 1.39
C PRO A 213 9.45 -20.35 1.73
N GLN A 214 10.06 -21.03 0.77
CA GLN A 214 10.70 -22.34 0.95
C GLN A 214 12.05 -22.28 1.71
N VAL A 215 12.62 -21.08 1.92
CA VAL A 215 13.92 -20.89 2.58
C VAL A 215 13.70 -20.51 4.05
N HIS A 216 14.49 -21.08 4.96
CA HIS A 216 14.49 -20.70 6.37
C HIS A 216 15.37 -19.46 6.57
N PHE A 217 14.80 -18.38 7.13
CA PHE A 217 15.52 -17.15 7.46
C PHE A 217 15.56 -16.91 8.95
N THR A 218 16.74 -16.58 9.48
CA THR A 218 16.91 -16.11 10.86
C THR A 218 17.70 -14.82 10.86
N LEU A 219 17.23 -13.81 11.60
CA LEU A 219 17.98 -12.60 11.93
C LEU A 219 18.08 -12.48 13.45
N SER A 220 19.29 -12.33 13.97
CA SER A 220 19.54 -12.18 15.39
C SER A 220 20.57 -11.10 15.69
N THR A 221 20.50 -10.61 16.90
CA THR A 221 21.57 -9.86 17.57
C THR A 221 22.18 -10.78 18.65
N PRO A 222 23.29 -10.46 19.28
CA PRO A 222 23.83 -11.27 20.36
C PRO A 222 22.86 -11.52 21.52
N THR A 223 21.84 -10.64 21.68
CA THR A 223 20.93 -10.68 22.83
C THR A 223 19.54 -11.23 22.50
N ARG A 224 19.11 -11.19 21.23
CA ARG A 224 17.75 -11.59 20.84
C ARG A 224 17.62 -11.95 19.37
N THR A 225 16.67 -12.81 19.06
CA THR A 225 16.20 -13.06 17.69
C THR A 225 15.19 -11.97 17.27
N LEU A 226 15.42 -11.39 16.08
CA LEU A 226 14.58 -10.33 15.50
C LEU A 226 13.61 -10.85 14.46
N LEU A 227 13.99 -11.92 13.76
CA LEU A 227 13.19 -12.63 12.79
C LEU A 227 13.50 -14.12 12.87
N ALA A 228 12.47 -14.93 12.97
CA ALA A 228 12.51 -16.37 12.75
C ALA A 228 11.40 -16.71 11.75
N ALA A 229 11.80 -17.01 10.52
CA ALA A 229 10.88 -17.34 9.43
C ALA A 229 11.24 -18.74 8.89
N PRO A 230 10.71 -19.84 9.50
CA PRO A 230 10.96 -21.21 9.06
C PRO A 230 10.48 -21.41 7.62
N ALA A 231 11.02 -22.39 6.92
CA ALA A 231 10.50 -22.78 5.61
C ALA A 231 8.99 -23.04 5.71
N ALA A 232 8.22 -22.48 4.79
CA ALA A 232 6.77 -22.54 4.77
C ALA A 232 6.27 -23.18 3.48
N THR A 233 5.15 -23.88 3.55
CA THR A 233 4.53 -24.54 2.39
C THR A 233 3.62 -23.59 1.61
N SER A 234 3.21 -22.49 2.26
CA SER A 234 2.34 -21.47 1.65
C SER A 234 2.84 -20.05 1.94
N LEU A 235 2.44 -19.11 1.07
CA LEU A 235 2.71 -17.69 1.30
C LEU A 235 1.99 -17.18 2.55
N LEU A 236 0.82 -17.74 2.89
CA LEU A 236 0.05 -17.35 4.07
C LEU A 236 0.79 -17.69 5.37
N GLU A 237 1.34 -18.91 5.48
CA GLU A 237 2.20 -19.30 6.61
C GLU A 237 3.44 -18.41 6.71
N ARG A 238 4.04 -18.06 5.57
CA ARG A 238 5.18 -17.16 5.52
C ARG A 238 4.83 -15.76 6.01
N VAL A 239 3.68 -15.21 5.62
CA VAL A 239 3.20 -13.91 6.09
C VAL A 239 2.97 -13.92 7.60
N ALA A 240 2.38 -15.00 8.15
CA ALA A 240 2.20 -15.16 9.59
C ALA A 240 3.53 -15.14 10.36
N ALA A 241 4.55 -15.81 9.83
CA ALA A 241 5.88 -15.86 10.46
C ALA A 241 6.67 -14.53 10.32
N VAL A 242 6.55 -13.86 9.19
CA VAL A 242 7.30 -12.61 8.88
C VAL A 242 6.67 -11.38 9.54
N PHE A 243 5.34 -11.31 9.55
CA PHE A 243 4.59 -10.19 10.14
C PHE A 243 3.88 -10.63 11.42
N THR A 244 2.61 -11.00 11.33
CA THR A 244 1.83 -11.49 12.48
C THR A 244 0.78 -12.51 12.00
N PRO A 245 0.42 -13.49 12.85
CA PRO A 245 -0.70 -14.39 12.57
C PRO A 245 -2.03 -13.67 12.36
N GLU A 246 -2.25 -12.56 13.08
CA GLU A 246 -3.44 -11.73 12.94
C GLU A 246 -3.57 -11.14 11.52
N LEU A 247 -2.48 -10.56 10.99
CA LEU A 247 -2.47 -10.06 9.61
C LEU A 247 -2.77 -11.19 8.61
N ALA A 248 -2.16 -12.36 8.80
CA ALA A 248 -2.35 -13.50 7.91
C ALA A 248 -3.80 -14.01 7.92
N ALA A 249 -4.48 -14.00 9.07
CA ALA A 249 -5.87 -14.42 9.20
C ALA A 249 -6.85 -13.57 8.37
N HIS A 250 -6.49 -12.31 8.08
CA HIS A 250 -7.30 -11.38 7.28
C HIS A 250 -6.83 -11.24 5.83
N MET A 251 -5.97 -12.15 5.34
CA MET A 251 -5.49 -12.10 3.97
C MET A 251 -6.29 -12.98 3.02
N LEU A 252 -6.67 -12.40 1.89
CA LEU A 252 -7.37 -13.04 0.77
C LEU A 252 -6.37 -13.42 -0.32
N PRO A 253 -6.51 -14.60 -0.96
CA PRO A 253 -5.63 -15.03 -2.03
C PRO A 253 -5.89 -14.23 -3.32
N LEU A 254 -4.81 -13.93 -4.03
CA LEU A 254 -4.81 -13.35 -5.37
C LEU A 254 -4.29 -14.38 -6.35
N SER A 255 -5.04 -14.61 -7.45
CA SER A 255 -4.58 -15.44 -8.56
C SER A 255 -5.28 -14.97 -9.83
N PHE A 256 -4.50 -14.47 -10.77
CA PHE A 256 -4.99 -14.07 -12.10
C PHE A 256 -3.88 -14.29 -13.13
N SER A 257 -4.25 -14.77 -14.32
CA SER A 257 -3.30 -14.97 -15.42
C SER A 257 -3.88 -14.50 -16.76
N GLN A 258 -3.03 -13.90 -17.56
CA GLN A 258 -3.34 -13.45 -18.92
C GLN A 258 -2.16 -13.76 -19.85
N GLY A 259 -2.26 -14.83 -20.63
CA GLY A 259 -1.15 -15.34 -21.42
C GLY A 259 0.02 -15.77 -20.53
N ALA A 260 1.22 -15.27 -20.81
CA ALA A 260 2.43 -15.54 -20.01
C ALA A 260 2.58 -14.64 -18.77
N TRP A 261 1.63 -13.73 -18.52
CA TRP A 261 1.63 -12.84 -17.38
C TRP A 261 0.75 -13.40 -16.26
N GLN A 262 1.27 -13.47 -15.07
CA GLN A 262 0.54 -13.98 -13.90
C GLN A 262 0.71 -13.07 -12.70
N VAL A 263 -0.38 -12.85 -11.96
CA VAL A 263 -0.39 -12.21 -10.65
C VAL A 263 -0.79 -13.25 -9.62
N THR A 264 0.05 -13.44 -8.62
CA THR A 264 -0.24 -14.29 -7.47
C THR A 264 0.07 -13.52 -6.18
N GLY A 265 -0.53 -13.91 -5.07
CA GLY A 265 -0.22 -13.26 -3.80
C GLY A 265 -1.38 -13.25 -2.83
N LEU A 266 -1.32 -12.27 -1.93
CA LEU A 266 -2.29 -12.08 -0.85
C LEU A 266 -2.57 -10.59 -0.69
N THR A 267 -3.81 -10.21 -0.33
CA THR A 267 -4.20 -8.86 0.05
C THR A 267 -5.17 -8.90 1.22
N THR A 268 -5.19 -7.87 2.08
CA THR A 268 -6.09 -7.88 3.24
C THR A 268 -7.53 -7.56 2.86
N GLU A 269 -8.47 -8.09 3.64
CA GLU A 269 -9.85 -7.61 3.66
C GLU A 269 -9.91 -6.11 3.97
N PRO A 270 -10.87 -5.35 3.42
CA PRO A 270 -11.01 -3.91 3.70
C PRO A 270 -11.27 -3.59 5.18
N ASP A 271 -11.90 -4.50 5.91
CA ASP A 271 -12.16 -4.35 7.35
C ASP A 271 -10.89 -4.37 8.20
N PHE A 272 -9.82 -5.02 7.71
CA PHE A 272 -8.53 -5.07 8.38
C PHE A 272 -7.58 -4.02 7.80
N THR A 273 -7.40 -2.93 8.53
CA THR A 273 -6.64 -1.75 8.07
C THR A 273 -5.38 -1.51 8.89
N LEU A 274 -4.31 -1.07 8.22
CA LEU A 274 -3.00 -0.84 8.80
C LEU A 274 -2.66 0.65 8.82
N ALA A 275 -1.90 1.09 9.84
CA ALA A 275 -1.48 2.48 9.98
C ALA A 275 -0.31 2.86 9.03
N SER A 276 0.28 1.88 8.33
CA SER A 276 1.47 2.10 7.52
C SER A 276 1.49 1.20 6.30
N SER A 277 1.97 1.73 5.18
CA SER A 277 2.17 0.99 3.92
C SER A 277 3.35 0.00 3.94
N ARG A 278 4.09 -0.13 5.05
CA ARG A 278 5.23 -1.07 5.18
C ARG A 278 4.87 -2.55 5.00
N PHE A 279 3.57 -2.87 5.01
CA PHE A 279 3.05 -4.22 4.79
C PHE A 279 2.62 -4.45 3.33
N GLN A 280 2.97 -3.52 2.44
CA GLN A 280 2.76 -3.64 0.99
C GLN A 280 4.08 -4.05 0.35
N VAL A 281 4.14 -5.29 -0.13
CA VAL A 281 5.34 -5.87 -0.73
C VAL A 281 5.01 -6.34 -2.14
N PHE A 282 5.75 -5.82 -3.11
CA PHE A 282 5.61 -6.19 -4.50
C PHE A 282 6.86 -6.95 -4.96
N LEU A 283 6.60 -8.02 -5.67
CA LEU A 283 7.66 -8.83 -6.28
C LEU A 283 7.41 -8.93 -7.79
N VAL A 284 8.47 -8.95 -8.55
CA VAL A 284 8.45 -9.26 -10.00
C VAL A 284 9.47 -10.34 -10.26
N ASN A 285 9.00 -11.49 -10.74
CA ASN A 285 9.82 -12.70 -10.91
C ASN A 285 10.63 -13.04 -9.64
N GLY A 286 9.99 -12.95 -8.46
CA GLY A 286 10.62 -13.23 -7.16
C GLY A 286 11.50 -12.08 -6.61
N ARG A 287 11.78 -11.02 -7.38
CA ARG A 287 12.54 -9.86 -6.91
C ARG A 287 11.64 -8.85 -6.22
N VAL A 288 12.05 -8.39 -5.06
CA VAL A 288 11.36 -7.28 -4.35
C VAL A 288 11.59 -5.97 -5.10
N VAL A 289 10.50 -5.30 -5.45
CA VAL A 289 10.53 -4.05 -6.20
C VAL A 289 9.75 -2.94 -5.52
N ALA A 290 10.22 -1.71 -5.69
CA ALA A 290 9.50 -0.50 -5.31
C ALA A 290 9.03 0.20 -6.59
N ASP A 291 7.80 -0.11 -7.02
CA ASP A 291 7.22 0.44 -8.23
C ASP A 291 6.01 1.32 -7.93
N ARG A 292 5.95 2.49 -8.56
CA ARG A 292 4.88 3.47 -8.32
C ARG A 292 3.54 3.04 -8.89
N ILE A 293 3.55 2.31 -10.02
CA ILE A 293 2.34 1.83 -10.69
C ILE A 293 1.66 0.79 -9.82
N LEU A 294 2.41 -0.20 -9.31
CA LEU A 294 1.88 -1.25 -8.45
C LEU A 294 1.24 -0.68 -7.18
N GLY A 295 1.92 0.27 -6.54
CA GLY A 295 1.37 0.97 -5.37
C GLY A 295 0.17 1.85 -5.68
N ALA A 296 0.09 2.44 -6.88
CA ALA A 296 -1.04 3.26 -7.31
C ALA A 296 -2.29 2.40 -7.55
N VAL A 297 -2.14 1.26 -8.25
CA VAL A 297 -3.24 0.32 -8.49
C VAL A 297 -3.82 -0.20 -7.18
N LEU A 298 -2.95 -0.58 -6.22
CA LEU A 298 -3.42 -1.05 -4.92
C LEU A 298 -4.22 0.03 -4.19
N ARG A 299 -3.75 1.29 -4.19
CA ARG A 299 -4.50 2.42 -3.59
C ARG A 299 -5.83 2.67 -4.29
N GLU A 300 -5.87 2.58 -5.60
CA GLU A 300 -7.09 2.79 -6.38
C GLU A 300 -8.15 1.73 -6.07
N VAL A 301 -7.74 0.46 -6.02
CA VAL A 301 -8.66 -0.65 -5.71
C VAL A 301 -9.27 -0.49 -4.32
N TYR A 302 -8.50 0.00 -3.36
CA TYR A 302 -8.97 0.23 -2.01
C TYR A 302 -9.53 1.65 -1.78
N ALA A 303 -9.55 2.50 -2.80
CA ALA A 303 -10.15 3.83 -2.70
C ALA A 303 -11.64 3.73 -2.36
N GLY A 304 -12.04 4.39 -1.28
CA GLY A 304 -13.40 4.34 -0.76
C GLY A 304 -13.79 3.05 -0.02
N LEU A 305 -12.84 2.09 0.16
CA LEU A 305 -13.00 0.93 1.03
C LEU A 305 -12.31 1.14 2.39
N LEU A 306 -11.29 1.98 2.44
CA LEU A 306 -10.52 2.22 3.66
C LEU A 306 -10.73 3.64 4.20
N PRO A 307 -10.71 3.82 5.53
CA PRO A 307 -10.65 5.13 6.15
C PRO A 307 -9.40 5.93 5.71
N ARG A 308 -9.47 7.25 5.71
CA ARG A 308 -8.32 8.13 5.37
C ARG A 308 -7.11 7.82 6.26
N GLY A 309 -5.92 7.77 5.65
CA GLY A 309 -4.67 7.48 6.36
C GLY A 309 -4.48 6.01 6.76
N ARG A 310 -5.37 5.12 6.33
CA ARG A 310 -5.23 3.67 6.53
C ARG A 310 -4.78 3.00 5.24
N HIS A 311 -4.10 1.88 5.38
CA HIS A 311 -3.50 1.15 4.26
C HIS A 311 -3.91 -0.33 4.30
N PRO A 312 -4.08 -0.98 3.13
CA PRO A 312 -4.20 -2.44 3.09
C PRO A 312 -2.82 -3.09 3.28
N GLY A 313 -2.79 -4.32 3.76
CA GLY A 313 -1.65 -5.20 3.60
C GLY A 313 -1.71 -5.89 2.24
N ALA A 314 -0.56 -6.09 1.59
CA ALA A 314 -0.51 -6.82 0.34
C ALA A 314 0.88 -7.45 0.12
N VAL A 315 0.91 -8.68 -0.35
CA VAL A 315 2.11 -9.34 -0.87
C VAL A 315 1.77 -9.85 -2.24
N VAL A 316 2.26 -9.18 -3.27
CA VAL A 316 1.88 -9.43 -4.67
C VAL A 316 3.11 -9.80 -5.48
N ASN A 317 3.07 -10.92 -6.16
CA ASN A 317 4.10 -11.35 -7.10
C ASN A 317 3.55 -11.32 -8.53
N LEU A 318 4.22 -10.55 -9.39
CA LEU A 318 4.02 -10.56 -10.83
C LEU A 318 5.05 -11.50 -11.47
N SER A 319 4.59 -12.56 -12.08
CA SER A 319 5.40 -13.39 -12.96
C SER A 319 5.21 -12.92 -14.40
N VAL A 320 6.28 -12.46 -15.01
CA VAL A 320 6.27 -11.88 -16.36
C VAL A 320 7.41 -12.51 -17.19
N PRO A 321 7.29 -12.56 -18.53
CA PRO A 321 8.39 -12.97 -19.39
C PRO A 321 9.63 -12.11 -19.13
N PRO A 322 10.85 -12.67 -19.10
CA PRO A 322 12.08 -11.93 -18.84
C PRO A 322 12.27 -10.72 -19.75
N GLU A 323 11.92 -10.86 -21.03
CA GLU A 323 11.97 -9.80 -22.03
C GLU A 323 10.97 -8.65 -21.79
N ALA A 324 10.01 -8.81 -20.87
CA ALA A 324 9.01 -7.79 -20.58
C ALA A 324 9.47 -6.77 -19.52
N VAL A 325 10.61 -7.03 -18.84
CA VAL A 325 11.11 -6.20 -17.75
C VAL A 325 12.61 -6.00 -17.83
N ASP A 326 13.05 -4.72 -17.74
CA ASP A 326 14.45 -4.38 -17.53
C ASP A 326 14.73 -4.24 -16.02
N VAL A 327 15.60 -5.09 -15.50
CA VAL A 327 16.02 -5.10 -14.10
C VAL A 327 17.33 -4.32 -13.87
N ASN A 328 17.99 -3.86 -14.91
CA ASN A 328 19.28 -3.15 -14.85
C ASN A 328 19.11 -1.61 -14.83
N VAL A 329 18.09 -1.11 -14.15
CA VAL A 329 17.76 0.33 -14.10
C VAL A 329 18.51 1.05 -12.98
N HIS A 330 18.66 0.42 -11.80
CA HIS A 330 19.25 1.04 -10.61
C HIS A 330 20.32 0.13 -9.98
N PRO A 331 21.45 0.68 -9.45
CA PRO A 331 22.51 -0.12 -8.83
C PRO A 331 22.01 -1.04 -7.71
N ALA A 332 21.08 -0.57 -6.87
CA ALA A 332 20.48 -1.36 -5.79
C ALA A 332 19.36 -2.31 -6.26
N LYS A 333 19.07 -2.40 -7.57
CA LYS A 333 18.08 -3.32 -8.18
C LYS A 333 16.68 -3.25 -7.55
N THR A 334 16.34 -2.15 -6.89
CA THR A 334 15.02 -1.95 -6.27
C THR A 334 14.01 -1.36 -7.24
N GLU A 335 14.45 -0.77 -8.34
CA GLU A 335 13.62 -0.21 -9.39
C GLU A 335 13.76 -1.06 -10.65
N ILE A 336 12.66 -1.31 -11.30
CA ILE A 336 12.57 -2.03 -12.57
C ILE A 336 11.86 -1.15 -13.60
N ARG A 337 12.02 -1.47 -14.86
CA ARG A 337 11.31 -0.81 -15.94
C ARG A 337 10.56 -1.85 -16.78
N PHE A 338 9.24 -1.76 -16.81
CA PHE A 338 8.44 -2.58 -17.68
C PHE A 338 8.52 -2.05 -19.13
N HIS A 339 8.78 -2.94 -20.10
CA HIS A 339 8.73 -2.58 -21.51
C HIS A 339 7.28 -2.27 -21.96
N GLN A 340 6.29 -2.86 -21.28
CA GLN A 340 4.86 -2.67 -21.58
C GLN A 340 4.09 -2.26 -20.31
N PRO A 341 4.31 -1.05 -19.76
CA PRO A 341 3.66 -0.61 -18.52
C PRO A 341 2.14 -0.56 -18.62
N GLY A 342 1.59 -0.35 -19.84
CA GLY A 342 0.15 -0.37 -20.09
C GLY A 342 -0.52 -1.73 -19.89
N LYS A 343 0.23 -2.84 -19.81
CA LYS A 343 -0.31 -4.17 -19.47
C LYS A 343 -0.33 -4.43 -17.98
N VAL A 344 0.61 -3.86 -17.22
CA VAL A 344 0.78 -4.12 -15.77
C VAL A 344 -0.43 -3.61 -14.99
N TYR A 345 -0.85 -2.38 -15.29
CA TYR A 345 -1.95 -1.74 -14.59
C TYR A 345 -3.28 -2.54 -14.67
N PRO A 346 -3.82 -2.87 -15.87
CA PRO A 346 -5.09 -3.60 -15.96
C PRO A 346 -4.99 -5.03 -15.41
N LEU A 347 -3.82 -5.67 -15.57
CA LEU A 347 -3.57 -7.02 -15.06
C LEU A 347 -3.70 -7.05 -13.53
N LEU A 348 -2.98 -6.16 -12.83
CA LEU A 348 -3.00 -6.08 -11.37
C LEU A 348 -4.36 -5.61 -10.86
N LEU A 349 -4.98 -4.63 -11.54
CA LEU A 349 -6.32 -4.14 -11.22
C LEU A 349 -7.35 -5.28 -11.23
N THR A 350 -7.32 -6.10 -12.29
CA THR A 350 -8.22 -7.25 -12.43
C THR A 350 -7.96 -8.29 -11.34
N ALA A 351 -6.68 -8.63 -11.09
CA ALA A 351 -6.30 -9.59 -10.05
C ALA A 351 -6.81 -9.17 -8.66
N LEU A 352 -6.60 -7.90 -8.29
CA LEU A 352 -7.03 -7.36 -7.00
C LEU A 352 -8.56 -7.31 -6.89
N ARG A 353 -9.26 -6.88 -7.94
CA ARG A 353 -10.73 -6.85 -7.96
C ARG A 353 -11.33 -8.25 -7.87
N GLN A 354 -10.75 -9.25 -8.52
CA GLN A 354 -11.19 -10.64 -8.41
C GLN A 354 -10.91 -11.21 -7.01
N GLY A 355 -9.74 -10.95 -6.43
CA GLY A 355 -9.42 -11.39 -5.08
C GLY A 355 -10.34 -10.78 -4.01
N LEU A 356 -10.79 -9.55 -4.22
CA LEU A 356 -11.78 -8.86 -3.40
C LEU A 356 -13.22 -9.09 -3.90
N GLY A 357 -13.42 -9.91 -4.92
CA GLY A 357 -14.66 -10.09 -5.67
C GLY A 357 -15.95 -10.23 -4.87
N PRO A 358 -15.98 -10.97 -3.75
CA PRO A 358 -17.16 -11.05 -2.91
C PRO A 358 -17.58 -9.70 -2.31
N LEU A 359 -16.62 -8.73 -2.23
CA LEU A 359 -16.84 -7.40 -1.67
C LEU A 359 -17.17 -6.35 -2.75
N TYR A 360 -16.83 -6.64 -4.02
CA TYR A 360 -17.10 -5.73 -5.14
C TYR A 360 -18.42 -6.00 -5.85
N GLY A 361 -19.12 -7.10 -5.54
CA GLY A 361 -20.28 -7.53 -6.34
C GLY A 361 -19.89 -7.78 -7.81
N GLU A 362 -20.45 -8.74 -8.49
CA GLU A 362 -20.32 -8.86 -9.95
C GLU A 362 -20.87 -7.57 -10.57
N SER A 363 -20.01 -6.76 -11.17
CA SER A 363 -20.43 -5.52 -11.82
C SER A 363 -21.26 -5.83 -13.06
N PRO A 364 -22.58 -5.67 -13.03
CA PRO A 364 -23.32 -5.51 -14.28
C PRO A 364 -22.87 -4.16 -14.87
N ARG A 365 -22.53 -4.14 -16.14
CA ARG A 365 -22.31 -2.90 -16.89
C ARG A 365 -23.67 -2.21 -17.07
N TYR A 366 -24.16 -1.53 -16.04
CA TYR A 366 -25.40 -0.77 -16.15
C TYR A 366 -25.10 0.72 -16.22
N ARG A 367 -25.61 1.32 -17.30
CA ARG A 367 -25.76 2.75 -17.45
C ARG A 367 -26.95 3.12 -16.56
N VAL A 368 -26.70 3.73 -15.40
CA VAL A 368 -27.76 4.23 -14.51
C VAL A 368 -28.48 5.37 -15.23
N THR A 369 -29.68 5.09 -15.75
CA THR A 369 -30.62 6.12 -16.20
C THR A 369 -31.58 6.38 -15.04
N TRP A 370 -31.25 7.37 -14.22
CA TRP A 370 -32.17 7.88 -13.21
C TRP A 370 -33.27 8.68 -13.92
N GLN A 371 -34.52 8.27 -13.80
CA GLN A 371 -35.67 9.10 -14.11
C GLN A 371 -36.17 9.70 -12.80
N PRO A 372 -36.18 11.06 -12.66
CA PRO A 372 -36.81 11.64 -11.50
C PRO A 372 -38.31 11.31 -11.53
N ASP A 373 -38.84 10.88 -10.40
CA ASP A 373 -40.28 10.74 -10.23
C ASP A 373 -40.95 12.09 -10.57
N PRO A 374 -42.06 12.06 -11.31
CA PRO A 374 -42.81 13.28 -11.56
C PRO A 374 -43.25 13.89 -10.22
N PRO A 375 -43.21 15.22 -10.08
CA PRO A 375 -43.58 15.87 -8.83
C PRO A 375 -45.00 15.43 -8.45
N PRO A 376 -45.27 15.20 -7.14
CA PRO A 376 -46.60 14.83 -6.68
C PRO A 376 -47.57 15.90 -7.12
N ARG A 377 -48.62 15.52 -7.87
CA ARG A 377 -49.71 16.42 -8.22
C ARG A 377 -50.30 16.96 -6.92
N ALA A 378 -50.32 18.29 -6.81
CA ALA A 378 -50.99 18.95 -5.72
C ALA A 378 -52.44 18.44 -5.68
N ALA A 379 -52.79 17.73 -4.61
CA ALA A 379 -54.17 17.40 -4.32
C ALA A 379 -54.88 18.68 -3.92
N GLU A 380 -55.82 19.09 -4.74
CA GLU A 380 -56.74 20.18 -4.41
C GLU A 380 -57.43 19.86 -3.10
N SER A 381 -57.29 20.76 -2.12
CA SER A 381 -57.96 20.76 -0.83
C SER A 381 -59.45 20.93 -1.05
N GLN A 382 -60.21 19.85 -0.87
CA GLN A 382 -61.63 19.99 -0.54
C GLN A 382 -61.79 19.84 0.98
N ALA A 383 -62.05 20.97 1.61
CA ALA A 383 -62.52 21.07 2.99
C ALA A 383 -63.93 20.51 3.07
N GLY A 384 -64.20 19.62 3.97
CA GLY A 384 -65.54 19.09 4.22
C GLY A 384 -65.56 18.10 5.36
N GLU A 385 -65.80 18.61 6.52
CA GLU A 385 -66.54 18.11 7.72
C GLU A 385 -66.76 16.62 7.98
N LEU A 386 -66.65 16.33 9.26
CA LEU A 386 -67.39 15.41 10.15
C LEU A 386 -66.68 14.16 10.64
N PHE A 387 -66.40 14.24 11.96
CA PHE A 387 -66.19 13.06 12.82
C PHE A 387 -67.49 12.30 13.03
N PRO A 388 -67.46 10.97 13.22
CA PRO A 388 -68.12 10.38 14.35
C PRO A 388 -67.21 9.51 15.21
N ARG A 389 -67.50 9.57 16.49
CA ARG A 389 -66.93 8.73 17.56
C ARG A 389 -67.35 7.28 17.43
N GLY A 390 -66.43 6.37 17.77
CA GLY A 390 -66.73 5.13 18.44
C GLY A 390 -66.62 3.88 17.61
N ALA A 391 -65.55 3.11 17.81
CA ALA A 391 -65.62 1.66 17.81
C ALA A 391 -64.37 1.07 18.52
N THR A 392 -64.66 0.14 19.39
CA THR A 392 -63.87 -0.65 20.29
C THR A 392 -62.80 -1.53 19.60
N ALA A 393 -61.65 -1.68 20.26
CA ALA A 393 -60.56 -2.56 19.89
C ALA A 393 -60.94 -4.06 20.00
N PRO A 394 -60.47 -4.94 19.10
CA PRO A 394 -60.40 -6.38 19.34
C PRO A 394 -59.02 -6.81 19.86
N GLY A 395 -59.06 -7.72 20.83
CA GLY A 395 -57.90 -8.30 21.52
C GLY A 395 -57.04 -9.28 20.68
N PRO A 396 -55.96 -9.79 21.24
CA PRO A 396 -54.90 -10.45 20.48
C PRO A 396 -55.22 -11.90 20.12
N ALA A 397 -55.01 -12.26 18.85
CA ALA A 397 -55.08 -13.63 18.36
C ALA A 397 -53.76 -14.36 18.59
N GLY A 398 -53.89 -15.62 19.07
CA GLY A 398 -52.82 -16.47 19.56
C GLY A 398 -51.82 -16.97 18.51
N PHE A 399 -50.62 -17.28 18.99
CA PHE A 399 -49.53 -17.92 18.25
C PHE A 399 -49.81 -19.44 18.08
N PRO A 400 -49.43 -20.05 16.94
CA PRO A 400 -49.42 -21.50 16.79
C PRO A 400 -48.19 -22.15 17.45
N PRO A 401 -48.25 -23.44 17.85
CA PRO A 401 -47.23 -24.09 18.67
C PRO A 401 -45.99 -24.52 17.87
N ALA A 402 -44.86 -24.49 18.57
CA ALA A 402 -43.53 -24.83 18.08
C ALA A 402 -43.39 -26.32 17.70
N ALA A 403 -42.79 -26.60 16.56
CA ALA A 403 -42.34 -27.92 16.16
C ALA A 403 -40.96 -28.24 16.74
N SER A 404 -40.86 -29.43 17.34
CA SER A 404 -39.66 -29.95 18.02
C SER A 404 -38.59 -30.38 17.02
N PHE A 405 -37.33 -29.91 17.19
CA PHE A 405 -36.17 -30.47 16.50
C PHE A 405 -35.13 -30.98 17.50
N THR A 406 -34.74 -32.23 17.29
CA THR A 406 -33.77 -33.01 18.07
C THR A 406 -32.33 -32.57 17.73
N GLY A 407 -31.52 -32.40 18.78
CA GLY A 407 -30.16 -31.88 18.69
C GLY A 407 -29.09 -32.86 18.22
N SER A 408 -28.00 -32.29 17.70
CA SER A 408 -26.69 -32.95 17.62
C SER A 408 -25.62 -31.97 18.03
N THR A 409 -24.81 -32.36 19.02
CA THR A 409 -23.75 -31.58 19.64
C THR A 409 -22.47 -31.69 18.82
N LEU A 410 -21.91 -30.56 18.38
CA LEU A 410 -20.52 -30.42 17.90
C LEU A 410 -19.85 -29.23 18.58
N ALA A 411 -18.57 -29.43 18.94
CA ALA A 411 -17.72 -28.51 19.69
C ALA A 411 -17.38 -27.19 18.93
N PRO A 412 -17.10 -26.08 19.63
CA PRO A 412 -16.89 -24.78 18.99
C PRO A 412 -15.51 -24.68 18.33
N GLY A 413 -15.50 -24.50 17.01
CA GLY A 413 -14.36 -24.06 16.22
C GLY A 413 -14.28 -22.53 16.16
N PRO A 414 -13.14 -21.93 15.72
CA PRO A 414 -12.94 -20.48 15.71
C PRO A 414 -13.97 -19.80 14.82
N VAL A 415 -14.54 -18.71 15.34
CA VAL A 415 -15.56 -17.89 14.68
C VAL A 415 -14.96 -17.19 13.47
N SER A 416 -15.11 -17.80 12.30
CA SER A 416 -14.94 -17.11 11.03
C SER A 416 -16.28 -16.49 10.65
N HIS A 417 -16.35 -15.17 10.58
CA HIS A 417 -17.51 -14.47 10.05
C HIS A 417 -17.45 -14.47 8.52
N PRO A 418 -18.09 -15.38 7.80
CA PRO A 418 -18.32 -15.21 6.38
C PRO A 418 -19.42 -14.15 6.23
N GLY A 419 -19.10 -13.00 5.65
CA GLY A 419 -20.13 -12.10 5.15
C GLY A 419 -21.05 -12.85 4.19
N PRO A 420 -22.35 -12.52 4.13
CA PRO A 420 -23.28 -13.21 3.26
C PRO A 420 -22.81 -13.11 1.81
N ARG A 421 -22.51 -14.26 1.22
CA ARG A 421 -22.13 -14.40 -0.18
C ARG A 421 -23.37 -14.77 -0.96
N GLY A 422 -23.78 -13.94 -1.92
CA GLY A 422 -24.75 -14.30 -2.93
C GLY A 422 -26.20 -13.89 -2.66
N PHE A 423 -26.48 -12.79 -1.94
CA PHE A 423 -27.83 -12.23 -1.85
C PHE A 423 -27.88 -10.85 -2.53
N ARG A 424 -29.07 -10.44 -2.96
CA ARG A 424 -29.36 -9.06 -3.38
C ARG A 424 -30.05 -8.33 -2.23
N PHE A 425 -29.73 -7.07 -2.04
CA PHE A 425 -30.32 -6.26 -0.97
C PHE A 425 -31.84 -6.11 -1.13
N GLN A 426 -32.32 -6.00 -2.38
CA GLN A 426 -33.76 -5.93 -2.67
C GLN A 426 -34.54 -7.21 -2.30
N ASP A 427 -33.86 -8.37 -2.20
CA ASP A 427 -34.50 -9.65 -1.88
C ASP A 427 -34.57 -9.89 -0.35
N LEU A 428 -34.04 -8.98 0.46
CA LEU A 428 -34.05 -9.08 1.91
C LEU A 428 -35.45 -8.82 2.46
N THR A 429 -35.87 -9.62 3.46
CA THR A 429 -37.09 -9.37 4.21
C THR A 429 -36.79 -8.33 5.30
N VAL A 430 -37.24 -7.10 5.13
CA VAL A 430 -37.03 -6.01 6.10
C VAL A 430 -37.99 -6.17 7.28
N PHE A 431 -37.47 -6.19 8.51
CA PHE A 431 -38.25 -6.22 9.75
C PHE A 431 -38.59 -4.83 10.28
N GLY A 432 -37.77 -3.84 9.96
CA GLY A 432 -37.89 -2.48 10.45
C GLY A 432 -36.53 -1.82 10.72
N THR A 433 -36.54 -0.78 11.55
CA THR A 433 -35.34 -0.02 11.91
C THR A 433 -35.02 -0.12 13.40
N LEU A 434 -33.74 -0.26 13.75
CA LEU A 434 -33.24 -0.24 15.12
C LEU A 434 -32.59 1.12 15.39
N ALA A 435 -33.00 1.76 16.50
CA ALA A 435 -32.47 3.06 16.93
C ALA A 435 -32.51 4.14 15.83
N GLN A 436 -33.46 4.05 14.89
CA GLN A 436 -33.59 4.99 13.75
C GLN A 436 -32.27 5.17 12.96
N THR A 437 -31.42 4.17 12.99
CA THR A 437 -30.07 4.20 12.38
C THR A 437 -29.80 2.96 11.55
N TYR A 438 -30.22 1.79 12.02
CA TYR A 438 -29.93 0.52 11.38
C TYR A 438 -31.20 -0.12 10.84
N ILE A 439 -31.19 -0.55 9.58
CA ILE A 439 -32.23 -1.37 8.98
C ILE A 439 -31.95 -2.82 9.38
N LEU A 440 -32.96 -3.49 9.98
CA LEU A 440 -32.91 -4.91 10.29
C LEU A 440 -33.58 -5.68 9.17
N ALA A 441 -32.88 -6.67 8.62
CA ALA A 441 -33.41 -7.51 7.56
C ALA A 441 -32.97 -8.97 7.72
N GLN A 442 -33.77 -9.88 7.20
CA GLN A 442 -33.45 -11.30 7.10
C GLN A 442 -32.90 -11.58 5.70
N GLY A 443 -31.71 -12.17 5.65
CA GLY A 443 -31.12 -12.75 4.46
C GLY A 443 -31.20 -14.28 4.45
N PRO A 444 -30.64 -14.91 3.41
CA PRO A 444 -30.69 -16.39 3.28
C PRO A 444 -29.96 -17.09 4.42
N ASP A 445 -28.88 -16.53 4.94
CA ASP A 445 -28.01 -17.17 5.93
C ASP A 445 -28.21 -16.66 7.37
N GLY A 446 -29.02 -15.61 7.60
CA GLY A 446 -29.19 -15.04 8.93
C GLY A 446 -29.74 -13.62 8.95
N LEU A 447 -29.44 -12.92 10.06
CA LEU A 447 -29.79 -11.52 10.28
C LEU A 447 -28.77 -10.59 9.61
N ILE A 448 -29.27 -9.55 8.95
CA ILE A 448 -28.46 -8.50 8.34
C ILE A 448 -28.85 -7.16 8.96
N LEU A 449 -27.86 -6.42 9.46
CA LEU A 449 -28.00 -5.05 9.91
C LEU A 449 -27.34 -4.14 8.87
N ILE A 450 -28.08 -3.14 8.40
CA ILE A 450 -27.59 -2.19 7.39
C ILE A 450 -27.60 -0.80 8.02
N ASP A 451 -26.49 -0.09 8.00
CA ASP A 451 -26.41 1.32 8.42
C ASP A 451 -27.03 2.19 7.33
N GLN A 452 -28.21 2.78 7.60
CA GLN A 452 -28.97 3.58 6.63
C GLN A 452 -28.20 4.81 6.16
N HIS A 453 -27.42 5.45 7.06
CA HIS A 453 -26.62 6.61 6.73
C HIS A 453 -25.47 6.22 5.81
N ALA A 454 -24.67 5.22 6.19
CA ALA A 454 -23.55 4.73 5.40
C ALA A 454 -24.00 4.21 4.02
N ALA A 455 -25.15 3.51 3.97
CA ALA A 455 -25.75 3.01 2.74
C ALA A 455 -26.14 4.15 1.79
N HIS A 456 -26.87 5.16 2.30
CA HIS A 456 -27.29 6.32 1.49
C HIS A 456 -26.10 7.18 1.06
N GLU A 457 -25.11 7.39 1.93
CA GLU A 457 -23.85 8.07 1.59
C GLU A 457 -23.13 7.38 0.42
N ARG A 458 -23.07 6.05 0.41
CA ARG A 458 -22.45 5.30 -0.68
C ARG A 458 -23.23 5.43 -1.99
N VAL A 459 -24.53 5.29 -1.96
CA VAL A 459 -25.39 5.46 -3.13
C VAL A 459 -25.22 6.85 -3.73
N LEU A 460 -25.26 7.89 -2.91
CA LEU A 460 -25.04 9.27 -3.35
C LEU A 460 -23.65 9.48 -3.96
N TYR A 461 -22.62 8.94 -3.33
CA TYR A 461 -21.25 9.05 -3.84
C TYR A 461 -21.10 8.42 -5.23
N GLU A 462 -21.62 7.22 -5.43
CA GLU A 462 -21.57 6.57 -6.74
C GLU A 462 -22.42 7.30 -7.80
N ALA A 463 -23.56 7.81 -7.41
CA ALA A 463 -24.39 8.63 -8.29
C ALA A 463 -23.70 9.95 -8.70
N LEU A 464 -22.99 10.61 -7.79
CA LEU A 464 -22.20 11.80 -8.08
C LEU A 464 -20.98 11.48 -8.95
N LYS A 465 -20.32 10.35 -8.70
CA LYS A 465 -19.13 9.89 -9.43
C LYS A 465 -19.43 9.48 -10.88
N SER A 466 -20.54 8.78 -11.10
CA SER A 466 -20.91 8.21 -12.41
C SER A 466 -21.36 9.27 -13.43
N ARG A 467 -21.86 10.41 -12.99
CA ARG A 467 -22.46 11.43 -13.88
C ARG A 467 -21.44 12.32 -14.60
N GLY A 468 -20.15 12.26 -14.28
CA GLY A 468 -19.10 13.05 -14.95
C GLY A 468 -19.26 14.59 -14.81
N PRO A 469 -18.33 15.37 -15.39
CA PRO A 469 -18.29 16.83 -15.20
C PRO A 469 -19.47 17.62 -15.81
N ALA A 470 -20.18 17.05 -16.76
CA ALA A 470 -21.25 17.75 -17.53
C ALA A 470 -22.67 17.21 -17.28
N GLY A 471 -22.81 16.18 -16.43
CA GLY A 471 -24.08 15.48 -16.24
C GLY A 471 -24.85 15.91 -15.01
N ALA A 472 -25.70 16.95 -15.13
CA ALA A 472 -26.75 17.35 -14.19
C ALA A 472 -26.33 18.20 -12.98
N ALA A 473 -25.53 19.23 -13.19
CA ALA A 473 -25.60 20.40 -12.31
C ALA A 473 -26.97 21.05 -12.53
N GLN A 474 -27.79 21.11 -11.48
CA GLN A 474 -29.08 21.80 -11.49
C GLN A 474 -28.83 23.26 -11.11
N THR A 475 -29.20 24.16 -12.01
CA THR A 475 -29.18 25.61 -11.71
C THR A 475 -30.20 25.90 -10.63
N LEU A 476 -29.78 26.62 -9.60
CA LEU A 476 -30.62 27.03 -8.51
C LEU A 476 -31.56 28.16 -8.99
N LEU A 477 -32.85 28.05 -8.72
CA LEU A 477 -33.81 29.12 -9.03
C LEU A 477 -33.48 30.41 -8.24
N PHE A 478 -32.96 30.24 -7.03
CA PHE A 478 -32.44 31.32 -6.18
C PHE A 478 -30.99 31.01 -5.82
N PRO A 479 -30.00 31.70 -6.41
CA PRO A 479 -28.61 31.56 -6.04
C PRO A 479 -28.39 31.83 -4.54
N ARG A 480 -27.45 31.13 -3.92
CA ARG A 480 -27.12 31.24 -2.49
C ARG A 480 -25.75 31.88 -2.33
N VAL A 481 -25.63 32.80 -1.36
CA VAL A 481 -24.34 33.41 -1.04
C VAL A 481 -23.67 32.57 0.04
N VAL A 482 -22.46 32.13 -0.25
CA VAL A 482 -21.60 31.37 0.69
C VAL A 482 -20.44 32.26 1.10
N GLU A 483 -20.27 32.45 2.39
CA GLU A 483 -19.13 33.19 2.96
C GLU A 483 -18.04 32.22 3.41
N VAL A 484 -16.81 32.55 3.07
CA VAL A 484 -15.60 31.76 3.46
C VAL A 484 -14.57 32.71 4.07
N THR A 485 -13.57 32.14 4.74
CA THR A 485 -12.46 32.94 5.28
C THR A 485 -11.58 33.50 4.15
N PRO A 486 -10.87 34.63 4.33
CA PRO A 486 -10.02 35.21 3.28
C PRO A 486 -8.99 34.23 2.69
N PRO A 487 -8.29 33.38 3.47
CA PRO A 487 -7.40 32.37 2.90
C PRO A 487 -8.11 31.30 2.06
N GLN A 488 -9.34 30.94 2.44
CA GLN A 488 -10.17 30.02 1.69
C GLN A 488 -10.68 30.64 0.39
N ALA A 489 -10.98 31.94 0.40
CA ALA A 489 -11.45 32.67 -0.78
C ALA A 489 -10.40 32.66 -1.91
N ASP A 490 -9.12 32.81 -1.57
CA ASP A 490 -8.04 32.76 -2.56
C ASP A 490 -7.93 31.34 -3.14
N TRP A 491 -8.03 30.32 -2.31
CA TRP A 491 -8.05 28.93 -2.77
C TRP A 491 -9.25 28.64 -3.69
N VAL A 492 -10.46 29.09 -3.32
CA VAL A 492 -11.66 28.91 -4.15
C VAL A 492 -11.50 29.56 -5.51
N LYS A 493 -10.97 30.81 -5.57
CA LYS A 493 -10.74 31.53 -6.84
C LYS A 493 -9.80 30.75 -7.78
N GLU A 494 -8.77 30.12 -7.23
CA GLU A 494 -7.80 29.31 -8.00
C GLU A 494 -8.40 27.97 -8.46
N HIS A 495 -9.47 27.47 -7.82
CA HIS A 495 -10.02 26.14 -8.05
C HIS A 495 -11.48 26.11 -8.50
N LEU A 496 -12.03 27.23 -9.01
CA LEU A 496 -13.41 27.32 -9.49
C LEU A 496 -13.75 26.26 -10.54
N ASP A 497 -12.83 26.02 -11.49
CA ASP A 497 -13.01 25.01 -12.54
C ASP A 497 -13.07 23.57 -11.98
N LEU A 498 -12.30 23.29 -10.94
CA LEU A 498 -12.31 21.97 -10.28
C LEU A 498 -13.59 21.75 -9.48
N LEU A 499 -14.09 22.77 -8.79
CA LEU A 499 -15.37 22.74 -8.08
C LEU A 499 -16.54 22.59 -9.07
N ALA A 500 -16.50 23.28 -10.21
CA ALA A 500 -17.48 23.14 -11.29
C ALA A 500 -17.46 21.71 -11.89
N GLN A 501 -16.27 21.09 -12.06
CA GLN A 501 -16.14 19.70 -12.48
C GLN A 501 -16.70 18.71 -11.44
N ALA A 502 -16.71 19.08 -10.16
CA ALA A 502 -17.39 18.32 -9.11
C ALA A 502 -18.90 18.59 -9.06
N GLY A 503 -19.41 19.54 -9.84
CA GLY A 503 -20.82 19.92 -9.94
C GLY A 503 -21.22 21.11 -9.09
N LEU A 504 -20.26 21.80 -8.42
CA LEU A 504 -20.50 23.02 -7.65
C LEU A 504 -20.09 24.24 -8.48
N THR A 505 -21.06 24.97 -9.03
CA THR A 505 -20.78 26.19 -9.80
C THR A 505 -20.84 27.39 -8.88
N LEU A 506 -19.70 28.03 -8.66
CA LEU A 506 -19.53 29.20 -7.82
C LEU A 506 -19.07 30.39 -8.67
N GLU A 507 -19.62 31.58 -8.41
CA GLU A 507 -19.14 32.83 -8.97
C GLU A 507 -18.71 33.81 -7.87
N PRO A 508 -17.63 34.58 -8.04
CA PRO A 508 -17.23 35.59 -7.07
C PRO A 508 -18.32 36.66 -6.90
N PHE A 509 -18.72 36.93 -5.66
CA PHE A 509 -19.76 37.93 -5.34
C PHE A 509 -19.20 39.19 -4.67
N GLY A 510 -17.92 39.11 -4.21
CA GLY A 510 -17.20 40.21 -3.61
C GLY A 510 -16.53 39.84 -2.29
N GLY A 511 -15.33 40.35 -2.06
CA GLY A 511 -14.54 40.02 -0.87
C GLY A 511 -14.26 38.54 -0.75
N ALA A 512 -14.72 37.93 0.33
CA ALA A 512 -14.59 36.49 0.61
C ALA A 512 -15.92 35.72 0.41
N SER A 513 -16.87 36.30 -0.35
CA SER A 513 -18.18 35.71 -0.61
C SER A 513 -18.27 35.22 -2.05
N PHE A 514 -18.96 34.11 -2.24
CA PHE A 514 -19.22 33.48 -3.53
C PHE A 514 -20.71 33.19 -3.70
N MET A 515 -21.20 33.33 -4.93
CA MET A 515 -22.56 32.97 -5.28
C MET A 515 -22.60 31.55 -5.82
N LEU A 516 -23.33 30.67 -5.15
CA LEU A 516 -23.57 29.30 -5.59
C LEU A 516 -24.73 29.31 -6.59
N ILE A 517 -24.46 28.99 -7.84
CA ILE A 517 -25.40 29.05 -8.95
C ILE A 517 -25.98 27.71 -9.31
N ALA A 518 -25.15 26.65 -9.28
CA ALA A 518 -25.61 25.32 -9.61
C ALA A 518 -24.97 24.27 -8.67
N VAL A 519 -25.76 23.21 -8.42
CA VAL A 519 -25.38 22.08 -7.57
C VAL A 519 -25.78 20.76 -8.25
N PRO A 520 -25.18 19.63 -7.89
CA PRO A 520 -25.70 18.33 -8.33
C PRO A 520 -27.15 18.12 -7.90
N ALA A 521 -28.01 17.64 -8.78
CA ALA A 521 -29.44 17.40 -8.50
C ALA A 521 -29.66 16.49 -7.27
N ALA A 522 -28.74 15.58 -7.00
CA ALA A 522 -28.74 14.69 -5.83
C ALA A 522 -28.64 15.44 -4.48
N LEU A 523 -28.21 16.71 -4.49
CA LEU A 523 -28.08 17.57 -3.30
C LEU A 523 -29.22 18.58 -3.15
N ALA A 524 -30.26 18.53 -3.98
CA ALA A 524 -31.35 19.52 -4.00
C ALA A 524 -32.07 19.69 -2.64
N HIS A 525 -32.02 18.67 -1.78
CA HIS A 525 -32.63 18.69 -0.44
C HIS A 525 -31.62 18.93 0.70
N ALA A 526 -30.32 19.09 0.39
CA ALA A 526 -29.28 19.29 1.38
C ALA A 526 -29.16 20.78 1.77
N ASP A 527 -28.54 21.03 2.92
CA ASP A 527 -28.11 22.38 3.30
C ASP A 527 -26.89 22.78 2.45
N LEU A 528 -27.16 23.43 1.32
CA LEU A 528 -26.19 23.76 0.29
C LEU A 528 -25.07 24.69 0.79
N GLU A 529 -25.38 25.59 1.69
CA GLU A 529 -24.41 26.53 2.27
C GLU A 529 -23.42 25.76 3.15
N ALA A 530 -23.94 24.87 4.00
CA ALA A 530 -23.10 23.99 4.84
C ALA A 530 -22.26 23.02 4.01
N VAL A 531 -22.80 22.45 2.92
CA VAL A 531 -22.06 21.55 2.00
C VAL A 531 -20.86 22.25 1.38
N VAL A 532 -21.06 23.47 0.85
CA VAL A 532 -19.99 24.22 0.19
C VAL A 532 -18.96 24.72 1.20
N ALA A 533 -19.40 25.25 2.35
CA ALA A 533 -18.51 25.74 3.39
C ALA A 533 -17.57 24.63 3.90
N GLU A 534 -18.10 23.44 4.16
CA GLU A 534 -17.30 22.29 4.63
C GLU A 534 -16.40 21.72 3.53
N ALA A 535 -16.87 21.68 2.27
CA ALA A 535 -16.03 21.29 1.15
C ALA A 535 -14.82 22.21 1.03
N VAL A 536 -15.02 23.52 1.12
CA VAL A 536 -13.95 24.52 1.10
C VAL A 536 -13.06 24.40 2.33
N GLU A 537 -13.63 24.23 3.53
CA GLU A 537 -12.86 24.05 4.78
C GLU A 537 -11.95 22.82 4.74
N ALA A 538 -12.42 21.71 4.20
CA ALA A 538 -11.64 20.47 4.12
C ALA A 538 -10.59 20.50 3.01
N LEU A 539 -10.82 21.21 1.91
CA LEU A 539 -9.94 21.22 0.74
C LEU A 539 -8.88 22.33 0.81
N ALA A 540 -9.23 23.54 1.29
CA ALA A 540 -8.35 24.70 1.30
C ALA A 540 -7.09 24.56 2.18
N PRO A 541 -7.10 23.93 3.39
CA PRO A 541 -5.90 23.81 4.21
C PRO A 541 -4.94 22.71 3.77
N SER A 542 -5.38 21.76 2.96
CA SER A 542 -4.56 20.57 2.61
C SER A 542 -3.61 20.88 1.47
N LYS A 543 -2.43 21.42 1.78
CA LYS A 543 -1.27 21.53 0.87
C LYS A 543 -0.80 20.18 0.29
N SER A 544 -1.47 19.08 0.55
CA SER A 544 -1.12 17.72 0.14
C SER A 544 -1.84 17.22 -1.10
N PHE A 545 -2.81 17.95 -1.64
CA PHE A 545 -3.42 17.57 -2.91
C PHE A 545 -2.51 18.03 -4.07
N THR A 546 -1.83 17.08 -4.67
CA THR A 546 -0.95 17.34 -5.83
C THR A 546 -1.65 17.05 -7.17
N ASN A 547 -2.87 16.45 -7.13
CA ASN A 547 -3.59 16.01 -8.31
C ASN A 547 -5.04 16.56 -8.29
N PRO A 548 -5.50 17.23 -9.38
CA PRO A 548 -6.89 17.67 -9.54
C PRO A 548 -7.94 16.58 -9.28
N GLN A 549 -7.61 15.34 -9.60
CA GLN A 549 -8.51 14.20 -9.37
C GLN A 549 -8.75 13.92 -7.89
N GLU A 550 -7.74 14.09 -7.05
CA GLU A 550 -7.84 13.93 -5.58
C GLU A 550 -8.75 15.00 -4.97
N VAL A 551 -8.64 16.23 -5.44
CA VAL A 551 -9.52 17.35 -5.02
C VAL A 551 -10.97 17.04 -5.38
N ARG A 552 -11.22 16.59 -6.61
CA ARG A 552 -12.56 16.20 -7.07
C ARG A 552 -13.14 15.06 -6.25
N GLU A 553 -12.39 13.99 -6.01
CA GLU A 553 -12.86 12.85 -5.21
C GLU A 553 -13.17 13.25 -3.77
N ALA A 554 -12.34 14.10 -3.16
CA ALA A 554 -12.60 14.62 -1.82
C ALA A 554 -13.87 15.49 -1.77
N ALA A 555 -14.08 16.35 -2.78
CA ALA A 555 -15.32 17.13 -2.89
C ALA A 555 -16.56 16.23 -3.01
N LEU A 556 -16.52 15.20 -3.86
CA LEU A 556 -17.60 14.24 -4.03
C LEU A 556 -17.92 13.48 -2.73
N GLN A 557 -16.90 13.09 -1.95
CA GLN A 557 -17.08 12.44 -0.65
C GLN A 557 -17.79 13.33 0.35
N ILE A 558 -17.39 14.61 0.45
CA ILE A 558 -18.01 15.58 1.37
C ILE A 558 -19.47 15.84 0.96
N MET A 559 -19.72 16.02 -0.34
CA MET A 559 -21.07 16.21 -0.86
C MET A 559 -21.97 15.00 -0.57
N ALA A 560 -21.49 13.78 -0.75
CA ALA A 560 -22.23 12.57 -0.45
C ALA A 560 -22.56 12.44 1.05
N CYS A 561 -21.58 12.74 1.91
CA CYS A 561 -21.77 12.70 3.36
C CYS A 561 -22.82 13.68 3.86
N ARG A 562 -22.80 14.91 3.32
CA ARG A 562 -23.76 15.97 3.73
C ARG A 562 -25.14 15.84 3.08
N GLY A 563 -25.22 15.22 1.92
CA GLY A 563 -26.47 14.90 1.24
C GLY A 563 -27.16 13.64 1.76
N ALA A 564 -26.46 12.81 2.54
CA ALA A 564 -27.00 11.57 3.06
C ALA A 564 -28.00 11.81 4.21
N VAL A 565 -28.97 10.91 4.34
CA VAL A 565 -29.91 10.81 5.47
C VAL A 565 -29.14 10.83 6.78
N LYS A 566 -29.52 11.69 7.72
CA LYS A 566 -28.82 11.80 9.00
C LYS A 566 -29.16 10.62 9.93
N ALA A 567 -28.22 10.26 10.79
CA ALA A 567 -28.47 9.26 11.84
C ALA A 567 -29.61 9.78 12.75
N GLY A 568 -30.62 8.94 13.01
CA GLY A 568 -31.82 9.30 13.77
C GLY A 568 -32.99 9.81 12.92
N GLU A 569 -32.86 9.90 11.62
CA GLU A 569 -33.96 10.20 10.71
C GLU A 569 -34.73 8.92 10.35
N VAL A 570 -36.06 8.96 10.46
CA VAL A 570 -36.90 7.78 10.20
C VAL A 570 -37.18 7.68 8.71
N LEU A 571 -36.67 6.62 8.08
CA LEU A 571 -37.01 6.31 6.69
C LEU A 571 -38.38 5.61 6.61
N ALA A 572 -39.20 6.04 5.67
CA ALA A 572 -40.42 5.33 5.31
C ALA A 572 -40.10 3.96 4.68
N PRO A 573 -40.94 2.93 4.81
CA PRO A 573 -40.68 1.60 4.25
C PRO A 573 -40.35 1.63 2.76
N GLU A 574 -41.01 2.47 1.98
CA GLU A 574 -40.78 2.64 0.54
C GLU A 574 -39.39 3.21 0.27
N ALA A 575 -38.91 4.15 1.09
CA ALA A 575 -37.57 4.72 1.00
C ALA A 575 -36.48 3.67 1.36
N ILE A 576 -36.75 2.79 2.33
CA ILE A 576 -35.86 1.69 2.67
C ILE A 576 -35.73 0.74 1.47
N HIS A 577 -36.85 0.31 0.88
CA HIS A 577 -36.82 -0.57 -0.29
C HIS A 577 -36.11 0.08 -1.49
N SER A 578 -36.33 1.37 -1.72
CA SER A 578 -35.63 2.11 -2.77
C SER A 578 -34.12 2.16 -2.52
N LEU A 579 -33.69 2.42 -1.28
CA LEU A 579 -32.28 2.42 -0.89
C LEU A 579 -31.62 1.04 -1.10
N LEU A 580 -32.31 -0.03 -0.70
CA LEU A 580 -31.83 -1.41 -0.87
C LEU A 580 -31.69 -1.78 -2.35
N ALA A 581 -32.64 -1.40 -3.20
CA ALA A 581 -32.55 -1.61 -4.64
C ALA A 581 -31.37 -0.83 -5.26
N GLN A 582 -31.15 0.41 -4.85
CA GLN A 582 -30.01 1.21 -5.31
C GLN A 582 -28.65 0.65 -4.86
N LEU A 583 -28.57 -0.01 -3.70
CA LEU A 583 -27.37 -0.70 -3.25
C LEU A 583 -26.98 -1.89 -4.16
N ASP A 584 -27.94 -2.52 -4.80
CA ASP A 584 -27.69 -3.60 -5.78
C ASP A 584 -27.19 -3.08 -7.12
N GLU A 585 -27.39 -1.79 -7.44
CA GLU A 585 -26.99 -1.17 -8.69
C GLU A 585 -25.57 -0.56 -8.66
N ILE A 586 -25.00 -0.36 -7.47
CA ILE A 586 -23.68 0.27 -7.33
C ILE A 586 -22.55 -0.77 -7.30
N PRO A 587 -21.35 -0.41 -7.84
CA PRO A 587 -20.23 -1.35 -7.96
C PRO A 587 -19.62 -1.77 -6.62
N VAL A 588 -19.79 -1.00 -5.56
CA VAL A 588 -19.28 -1.28 -4.22
C VAL A 588 -20.37 -1.06 -3.19
N SER A 589 -20.91 -2.15 -2.65
CA SER A 589 -22.01 -2.14 -1.68
C SER A 589 -21.61 -2.65 -0.28
N SER A 590 -20.30 -2.69 0.01
CA SER A 590 -19.79 -3.20 1.30
C SER A 590 -19.38 -2.09 2.28
N HIS A 591 -18.90 -0.94 1.79
CA HIS A 591 -18.38 0.15 2.62
C HIS A 591 -18.80 1.52 2.08
N CYS A 592 -19.02 2.49 2.97
CA CYS A 592 -19.23 3.88 2.59
C CYS A 592 -17.92 4.53 2.08
N PRO A 593 -17.96 5.73 1.43
CA PRO A 593 -16.76 6.41 0.95
C PRO A 593 -15.71 6.72 2.03
N HIS A 594 -16.10 6.72 3.30
CA HIS A 594 -15.21 6.91 4.45
C HIS A 594 -14.66 5.60 5.03
N GLY A 595 -15.00 4.44 4.41
CA GLY A 595 -14.52 3.12 4.81
C GLY A 595 -15.26 2.50 6.01
N ARG A 596 -16.49 2.98 6.33
CA ARG A 596 -17.35 2.31 7.31
C ARG A 596 -18.14 1.21 6.63
N PRO A 597 -18.26 0.01 7.22
CA PRO A 597 -19.09 -1.05 6.63
C PRO A 597 -20.55 -0.59 6.54
N LEU A 598 -21.19 -0.86 5.38
CA LEU A 598 -22.59 -0.56 5.14
C LEU A 598 -23.52 -1.51 5.89
N TRP A 599 -23.10 -2.75 6.03
CA TRP A 599 -23.90 -3.79 6.65
C TRP A 599 -23.04 -4.81 7.40
N ARG A 600 -23.68 -5.53 8.33
CA ARG A 600 -23.10 -6.65 9.07
C ARG A 600 -24.11 -7.80 9.09
N GLY A 601 -23.62 -9.02 8.86
CA GLY A 601 -24.41 -10.23 8.94
C GLY A 601 -24.14 -11.00 10.25
N MET A 602 -25.17 -11.62 10.80
CA MET A 602 -25.07 -12.64 11.86
C MET A 602 -25.70 -13.92 11.33
N SER A 603 -24.92 -14.97 11.14
CA SER A 603 -25.45 -16.23 10.64
C SER A 603 -26.43 -16.85 11.63
N TYR A 604 -27.33 -17.72 11.15
CA TYR A 604 -28.20 -18.50 12.04
C TYR A 604 -27.41 -19.35 13.04
N GLN A 605 -26.19 -19.77 12.67
CA GLN A 605 -25.30 -20.50 13.55
C GLN A 605 -24.76 -19.60 14.67
N ASP A 606 -24.34 -18.38 14.38
CA ASP A 606 -23.87 -17.40 15.38
C ASP A 606 -24.98 -17.05 16.36
N ILE A 607 -26.20 -16.86 15.84
CA ILE A 607 -27.39 -16.60 16.66
C ILE A 607 -27.65 -17.78 17.61
N ARG A 608 -27.67 -19.04 17.11
CA ARG A 608 -27.84 -20.22 17.94
C ARG A 608 -26.77 -20.35 19.02
N GLN A 609 -25.50 -20.14 18.65
CA GLN A 609 -24.38 -20.18 19.61
C GLN A 609 -24.53 -19.14 20.71
N SER A 610 -24.99 -17.92 20.37
CA SER A 610 -25.23 -16.84 21.34
C SER A 610 -26.27 -17.23 22.39
N PHE A 611 -27.25 -18.08 22.01
CA PHE A 611 -28.26 -18.62 22.92
C PHE A 611 -27.89 -20.00 23.50
N ARG A 612 -26.64 -20.48 23.29
CA ARG A 612 -26.18 -21.80 23.74
C ARG A 612 -27.07 -22.95 23.27
N ARG A 613 -27.61 -22.85 22.06
CA ARG A 613 -28.48 -23.83 21.43
C ARG A 613 -27.81 -24.48 20.23
#